data_356bc34a80d093d1783efd5b671a38d4
#
_entry.id   356bc34a80d093d1783efd5b671a38d4
#
_cell.length_a   1.000
_cell.length_b   1.000
_cell.length_c   1.000
_cell.angle_alpha   90.00
_cell.angle_beta   90.00
_cell.angle_gamma   90.00
#
_symmetry.space_group_name_H-M   'P 1'
#
loop_
_entity.id
_entity.type
_entity.pdbx_description
1 polymer ?
#
loop_
_entity_poly.entity_id
_entity_poly.type
_entity_poly.pdbx_seq_one_letter_code
_entity_poly.pdbx_strand_id
1 'polypeptide(L)'
;PMFGSAIDGSNTDITHTGSDSTLTVSWSGFIDPLTGFSPGTHSGIASYQVAVEDGAGNSIMTWTDAGDTNTWQATDLSLSNGLMYHVLIRAVDGAGNLSTAVSTNGITVDTDSPVSGTVFDGAEGDMDWANLDSILTFNWNNFSDTISGLSYYEYAVGTTSGGAETMPWTSASRTDSTVTLGNLALVNTTTYYISVRAIDSVANVSSVATSDGFTLDMDVPSIYYVNEGSISTDLDIQNVDSVLSSSWLGTDIIPGSGI
;
A
#
# COMPACT_ATOMS: atom_id res chain seq x y z
N PRO A 1 -26.98 15.51 33.34
CA PRO A 1 -26.83 14.21 32.66
C PRO A 1 -25.54 13.50 33.11
N MET A 2 -25.53 12.15 33.04
CA MET A 2 -24.31 11.32 33.19
C MET A 2 -23.61 11.16 31.85
N PHE A 3 -22.29 10.97 31.91
CA PHE A 3 -21.49 10.80 30.71
C PHE A 3 -21.65 9.39 30.11
N GLY A 4 -21.43 9.27 28.81
CA GLY A 4 -21.42 8.02 28.05
C GLY A 4 -20.03 7.56 27.65
N SER A 5 -19.90 7.02 26.45
CA SER A 5 -18.65 6.66 25.79
C SER A 5 -18.62 7.26 24.36
N ALA A 6 -17.43 7.47 23.84
CA ALA A 6 -17.21 7.98 22.49
C ALA A 6 -16.11 7.19 21.78
N ILE A 7 -16.22 7.05 20.46
CA ILE A 7 -15.22 6.43 19.60
C ILE A 7 -14.93 7.31 18.39
N ASP A 8 -13.72 7.28 17.89
CA ASP A 8 -13.34 7.89 16.61
C ASP A 8 -13.94 7.05 15.47
N GLY A 9 -14.63 7.70 14.54
CA GLY A 9 -15.39 7.05 13.46
C GLY A 9 -16.89 6.93 13.73
N SER A 10 -17.62 6.38 12.75
CA SER A 10 -19.10 6.33 12.79
C SER A 10 -19.67 5.06 13.43
N ASN A 11 -18.98 3.92 13.36
CA ASN A 11 -19.46 2.64 13.88
C ASN A 11 -18.36 1.75 14.45
N THR A 12 -17.12 2.05 14.10
CA THR A 12 -15.93 1.32 14.53
C THR A 12 -14.90 2.34 14.95
N ASP A 13 -14.24 2.08 16.05
CA ASP A 13 -13.14 2.91 16.51
C ASP A 13 -11.96 2.82 15.53
N ILE A 14 -11.52 3.98 15.03
CA ILE A 14 -10.41 4.10 14.10
C ILE A 14 -9.27 4.89 14.74
N THR A 15 -8.03 4.51 14.46
CA THR A 15 -6.86 5.12 15.06
C THR A 15 -6.16 6.13 14.14
N HIS A 16 -6.47 6.09 12.83
CA HIS A 16 -5.87 6.98 11.83
C HIS A 16 -6.91 7.48 10.86
N THR A 17 -6.67 8.66 10.28
CA THR A 17 -7.49 9.26 9.23
C THR A 17 -6.62 9.90 8.15
N GLY A 18 -7.00 9.76 6.88
CA GLY A 18 -6.37 10.45 5.75
C GLY A 18 -6.89 11.88 5.53
N SER A 19 -7.78 12.39 6.41
CA SER A 19 -8.32 13.75 6.30
C SER A 19 -7.63 14.71 7.25
N ASP A 20 -7.20 15.84 6.73
CA ASP A 20 -6.66 16.99 7.49
C ASP A 20 -7.73 18.04 7.84
N SER A 21 -8.96 17.83 7.44
CA SER A 21 -10.03 18.83 7.53
C SER A 21 -11.34 18.30 8.12
N THR A 22 -11.47 16.99 8.32
CA THR A 22 -12.68 16.36 8.89
C THR A 22 -12.36 15.29 9.90
N LEU A 23 -13.15 15.23 11.00
CA LEU A 23 -13.16 14.12 11.96
C LEU A 23 -14.58 13.65 12.15
N THR A 24 -14.80 12.35 12.14
CA THR A 24 -16.08 11.73 12.45
C THR A 24 -16.00 11.09 13.83
N VAL A 25 -17.06 11.25 14.63
CA VAL A 25 -17.18 10.70 15.98
C VAL A 25 -18.56 10.09 16.18
N SER A 26 -18.65 9.05 16.98
CA SER A 26 -19.91 8.52 17.46
C SER A 26 -19.86 8.27 18.97
N TRP A 27 -21.03 8.31 19.60
CA TRP A 27 -21.15 8.15 21.06
C TRP A 27 -22.40 7.42 21.46
N SER A 28 -22.40 6.94 22.71
CA SER A 28 -23.52 6.23 23.29
C SER A 28 -23.49 6.31 24.82
N GLY A 29 -24.58 5.84 25.47
CA GLY A 29 -24.62 5.64 26.90
C GLY A 29 -24.80 6.90 27.77
N PHE A 30 -24.98 8.10 27.16
CA PHE A 30 -25.37 9.27 27.93
C PHE A 30 -26.80 9.12 28.44
N ILE A 31 -27.02 9.41 29.70
CA ILE A 31 -28.36 9.35 30.33
C ILE A 31 -28.60 10.59 31.20
N ASP A 32 -29.85 10.99 31.27
CA ASP A 32 -30.34 11.91 32.30
C ASP A 32 -31.07 11.12 33.39
N PRO A 33 -30.41 10.83 34.53
CA PRO A 33 -30.99 9.93 35.52
C PRO A 33 -32.17 10.58 36.26
N LEU A 34 -33.15 9.78 36.61
CA LEU A 34 -34.22 10.18 37.53
C LEU A 34 -33.63 10.42 38.92
N THR A 35 -33.42 11.67 39.28
CA THR A 35 -33.03 12.06 40.64
C THR A 35 -34.22 12.69 41.35
N GLY A 36 -34.92 11.90 42.23
CA GLY A 36 -36.00 12.37 43.06
C GLY A 36 -37.28 11.50 43.02
N PHE A 37 -38.17 11.73 43.96
CA PHE A 37 -39.32 10.89 44.32
C PHE A 37 -40.55 11.02 43.42
N SER A 38 -40.49 11.63 42.26
CA SER A 38 -41.66 11.77 41.37
C SER A 38 -41.42 11.14 40.00
N PRO A 39 -42.20 10.14 39.57
CA PRO A 39 -42.16 9.62 38.21
C PRO A 39 -42.50 10.73 37.19
N GLY A 40 -41.61 10.97 36.23
CA GLY A 40 -41.88 11.85 35.08
C GLY A 40 -41.33 13.28 35.17
N THR A 41 -40.38 13.57 36.06
CA THR A 41 -39.81 14.93 36.23
C THR A 41 -38.34 15.08 35.90
N HIS A 42 -37.81 14.26 35.00
CA HIS A 42 -36.48 14.50 34.40
C HIS A 42 -36.66 15.23 33.07
N SER A 43 -35.73 16.08 32.71
CA SER A 43 -35.81 16.88 31.50
C SER A 43 -35.36 16.10 30.24
N GLY A 44 -34.72 14.95 30.43
CA GLY A 44 -34.14 14.14 29.34
C GLY A 44 -32.92 14.79 28.69
N ILE A 45 -32.24 14.05 27.85
CA ILE A 45 -31.19 14.64 26.99
C ILE A 45 -31.89 15.42 25.87
N ALA A 46 -31.51 16.69 25.70
CA ALA A 46 -32.02 17.59 24.66
C ALA A 46 -31.10 17.70 23.45
N SER A 47 -29.78 17.74 23.68
CA SER A 47 -28.77 17.81 22.62
C SER A 47 -27.42 17.35 23.14
N TYR A 48 -26.44 17.33 22.23
CA TYR A 48 -25.05 17.09 22.52
C TYR A 48 -24.19 18.25 22.03
N GLN A 49 -23.08 18.49 22.71
CA GLN A 49 -22.06 19.41 22.26
C GLN A 49 -20.76 18.65 22.03
N VAL A 50 -20.05 19.06 21.00
CA VAL A 50 -18.76 18.49 20.59
C VAL A 50 -17.69 19.56 20.54
N ALA A 51 -16.44 19.19 20.82
CA ALA A 51 -15.26 20.03 20.68
C ALA A 51 -14.10 19.15 20.18
N VAL A 52 -13.06 19.76 19.63
CA VAL A 52 -11.84 19.06 19.18
C VAL A 52 -10.63 19.71 19.82
N GLU A 53 -9.72 18.90 20.35
CA GLU A 53 -8.43 19.32 20.87
C GLU A 53 -7.29 18.48 20.28
N ASP A 54 -6.06 19.03 20.28
CA ASP A 54 -4.89 18.25 19.91
C ASP A 54 -4.42 17.36 21.10
N GLY A 55 -3.42 16.49 20.85
CA GLY A 55 -2.87 15.59 21.86
C GLY A 55 -2.23 16.29 23.08
N ALA A 56 -2.03 17.61 23.01
CA ALA A 56 -1.55 18.43 24.13
C ALA A 56 -2.69 19.14 24.89
N GLY A 57 -3.94 19.00 24.44
CA GLY A 57 -5.13 19.63 25.01
C GLY A 57 -5.39 21.06 24.52
N ASN A 58 -4.75 21.50 23.45
CA ASN A 58 -5.05 22.80 22.85
C ASN A 58 -6.33 22.71 21.99
N SER A 59 -7.22 23.69 22.13
CA SER A 59 -8.47 23.72 21.39
C SER A 59 -8.24 23.98 19.91
N ILE A 60 -8.71 23.04 19.08
CA ILE A 60 -8.81 23.15 17.61
C ILE A 60 -10.19 23.66 17.23
N MET A 61 -11.24 23.11 17.86
CA MET A 61 -12.63 23.56 17.69
C MET A 61 -13.29 23.68 19.06
N THR A 62 -13.90 24.83 19.30
CA THR A 62 -14.65 25.08 20.54
C THR A 62 -15.97 24.33 20.56
N TRP A 63 -16.60 24.22 21.75
CA TRP A 63 -17.88 23.53 21.92
C TRP A 63 -18.95 24.03 20.95
N THR A 64 -19.44 23.12 20.10
CA THR A 64 -20.42 23.34 19.06
C THR A 64 -21.61 22.41 19.29
N ASP A 65 -22.83 22.87 19.10
CA ASP A 65 -24.02 22.06 19.22
C ASP A 65 -24.11 21.04 18.08
N ALA A 66 -24.18 19.78 18.41
CA ALA A 66 -24.32 18.66 17.49
C ALA A 66 -25.80 18.25 17.31
N GLY A 67 -26.74 18.85 18.07
CA GLY A 67 -28.14 18.47 18.08
C GLY A 67 -28.40 17.17 18.83
N ASP A 68 -29.59 16.59 18.65
CA ASP A 68 -30.00 15.30 19.23
C ASP A 68 -29.61 14.14 18.28
N THR A 69 -28.30 13.84 18.23
CA THR A 69 -27.72 12.78 17.41
C THR A 69 -26.78 11.92 18.23
N ASN A 70 -26.35 10.79 17.71
CA ASN A 70 -25.32 9.94 18.32
C ASN A 70 -24.06 9.79 17.44
N THR A 71 -23.99 10.56 16.36
CA THR A 71 -22.83 10.66 15.47
C THR A 71 -22.75 12.09 14.92
N TRP A 72 -21.54 12.57 14.68
CA TRP A 72 -21.31 13.88 14.15
C TRP A 72 -19.99 13.94 13.37
N GLN A 73 -19.89 14.87 12.43
CA GLN A 73 -18.68 15.11 11.68
C GLN A 73 -18.27 16.58 11.84
N ALA A 74 -17.07 16.77 12.39
CA ALA A 74 -16.39 18.07 12.35
C ALA A 74 -15.87 18.31 10.93
N THR A 75 -16.10 19.52 10.41
CA THR A 75 -15.62 19.97 9.10
C THR A 75 -14.83 21.27 9.25
N ASP A 76 -14.16 21.67 8.17
CA ASP A 76 -13.38 22.91 8.10
C ASP A 76 -12.29 23.00 9.18
N LEU A 77 -11.79 21.86 9.64
CA LEU A 77 -10.64 21.78 10.56
C LEU A 77 -9.34 22.08 9.81
N SER A 78 -8.32 22.45 10.55
CA SER A 78 -6.94 22.55 10.06
C SER A 78 -6.06 21.64 10.91
N LEU A 79 -5.98 20.39 10.51
CA LEU A 79 -5.25 19.34 11.20
C LEU A 79 -3.87 19.16 10.58
N SER A 80 -2.89 18.85 11.38
CA SER A 80 -1.51 18.63 10.93
C SER A 80 -1.22 17.15 10.81
N ASN A 81 -0.54 16.78 9.75
CA ASN A 81 -0.07 15.42 9.51
C ASN A 81 0.83 14.93 10.67
N GLY A 82 0.67 13.67 11.06
CA GLY A 82 1.40 13.01 12.14
C GLY A 82 0.94 13.39 13.55
N LEU A 83 -0.03 14.32 13.71
CA LEU A 83 -0.54 14.69 15.02
C LEU A 83 -1.83 13.95 15.39
N MET A 84 -1.96 13.70 16.69
CA MET A 84 -3.15 13.09 17.28
C MET A 84 -4.14 14.17 17.73
N TYR A 85 -5.43 13.87 17.55
CA TYR A 85 -6.55 14.71 17.93
C TYR A 85 -7.59 13.91 18.70
N HIS A 86 -8.27 14.57 19.63
CA HIS A 86 -9.35 14.03 20.45
C HIS A 86 -10.64 14.79 20.17
N VAL A 87 -11.74 14.05 20.07
CA VAL A 87 -13.08 14.65 20.03
C VAL A 87 -13.70 14.51 21.40
N LEU A 88 -14.18 15.63 21.96
CA LEU A 88 -14.83 15.68 23.24
C LEU A 88 -16.35 15.81 23.05
N ILE A 89 -17.11 15.06 23.82
CA ILE A 89 -18.59 15.07 23.76
C ILE A 89 -19.14 15.31 25.17
N ARG A 90 -20.19 16.11 25.27
CA ARG A 90 -21.02 16.26 26.47
C ARG A 90 -22.48 16.37 26.12
N ALA A 91 -23.31 15.84 26.96
CA ALA A 91 -24.77 15.94 26.84
C ALA A 91 -25.31 17.21 27.49
N VAL A 92 -26.38 17.75 26.93
CA VAL A 92 -27.19 18.86 27.47
C VAL A 92 -28.57 18.34 27.75
N ASP A 93 -29.10 18.49 28.95
CA ASP A 93 -30.49 18.13 29.27
C ASP A 93 -31.49 19.24 28.89
N GLY A 94 -32.77 18.95 28.98
CA GLY A 94 -33.84 19.91 28.66
C GLY A 94 -33.91 21.11 29.60
N ALA A 95 -33.20 21.09 30.72
CA ALA A 95 -33.07 22.20 31.65
C ALA A 95 -31.76 23.03 31.41
N GLY A 96 -30.91 22.60 30.45
CA GLY A 96 -29.66 23.24 30.10
C GLY A 96 -28.45 22.80 30.96
N ASN A 97 -28.57 21.76 31.80
CA ASN A 97 -27.42 21.24 32.54
C ASN A 97 -26.53 20.40 31.64
N LEU A 98 -25.20 20.46 31.89
CA LEU A 98 -24.19 19.77 31.12
C LEU A 98 -23.71 18.52 31.85
N SER A 99 -23.46 17.43 31.11
CA SER A 99 -22.71 16.30 31.64
C SER A 99 -21.21 16.63 31.73
N THR A 100 -20.48 15.78 32.46
CA THR A 100 -19.03 15.71 32.29
C THR A 100 -18.72 15.33 30.83
N ALA A 101 -17.72 15.94 30.24
CA ALA A 101 -17.26 15.59 28.89
C ALA A 101 -16.58 14.21 28.90
N VAL A 102 -16.75 13.48 27.82
CA VAL A 102 -15.99 12.28 27.49
C VAL A 102 -15.13 12.57 26.26
N SER A 103 -13.93 12.05 26.26
CA SER A 103 -12.99 12.16 25.12
C SER A 103 -12.91 10.82 24.40
N THR A 104 -12.73 10.84 23.07
CA THR A 104 -12.26 9.69 22.32
C THR A 104 -10.82 9.31 22.74
N ASN A 105 -10.37 8.10 22.37
CA ASN A 105 -9.02 7.65 22.64
C ASN A 105 -7.95 8.32 21.77
N GLY A 106 -8.37 9.01 20.68
CA GLY A 106 -7.55 9.82 19.80
C GLY A 106 -7.31 9.20 18.43
N ILE A 107 -7.33 10.06 17.44
CA ILE A 107 -7.12 9.73 16.03
C ILE A 107 -5.90 10.50 15.50
N THR A 108 -4.99 9.81 14.81
CA THR A 108 -3.80 10.41 14.19
C THR A 108 -4.08 10.72 12.73
N VAL A 109 -3.72 11.91 12.28
CA VAL A 109 -3.84 12.32 10.88
C VAL A 109 -2.64 11.77 10.09
N ASP A 110 -2.92 11.12 8.97
CA ASP A 110 -1.94 10.64 8.02
C ASP A 110 -2.32 11.02 6.59
N THR A 111 -1.70 12.05 6.07
CA THR A 111 -1.86 12.52 4.70
C THR A 111 -0.67 12.18 3.81
N ASP A 112 0.36 11.52 4.37
CA ASP A 112 1.55 11.15 3.63
C ASP A 112 1.29 9.87 2.82
N SER A 113 1.81 9.84 1.61
CA SER A 113 1.87 8.61 0.84
C SER A 113 3.02 7.73 1.32
N PRO A 114 2.88 6.40 1.31
CA PRO A 114 3.99 5.50 1.60
C PRO A 114 5.22 5.80 0.73
N VAL A 115 6.40 5.62 1.30
CA VAL A 115 7.66 5.68 0.56
C VAL A 115 7.74 4.46 -0.36
N SER A 116 8.00 4.70 -1.65
CA SER A 116 8.19 3.63 -2.63
C SER A 116 9.50 2.89 -2.39
N GLY A 117 9.47 1.59 -2.66
CA GLY A 117 10.60 0.69 -2.53
C GLY A 117 11.33 0.44 -3.84
N THR A 118 11.97 -0.74 -3.93
CA THR A 118 12.66 -1.26 -5.11
C THR A 118 11.98 -2.54 -5.57
N VAL A 119 11.89 -2.73 -6.88
CA VAL A 119 11.30 -3.89 -7.55
C VAL A 119 12.36 -4.60 -8.37
N PHE A 120 12.38 -5.93 -8.31
CA PHE A 120 13.28 -6.82 -9.04
C PHE A 120 12.44 -7.82 -9.83
N ASP A 121 12.76 -8.05 -11.08
CA ASP A 121 12.02 -8.96 -11.98
C ASP A 121 12.49 -10.41 -11.94
N GLY A 122 13.34 -10.78 -10.99
CA GLY A 122 13.76 -12.16 -10.69
C GLY A 122 13.35 -12.65 -9.31
N ALA A 123 13.49 -13.95 -9.07
CA ALA A 123 13.16 -14.58 -7.79
C ALA A 123 14.15 -14.24 -6.65
N GLU A 124 15.42 -14.12 -6.94
CA GLU A 124 16.51 -13.88 -5.98
C GLU A 124 17.29 -12.59 -6.27
N GLY A 125 16.84 -11.77 -7.23
CA GLY A 125 17.50 -10.55 -7.64
C GLY A 125 16.97 -10.09 -8.98
N ASP A 126 17.74 -9.24 -9.63
CA ASP A 126 17.47 -8.68 -10.92
C ASP A 126 17.73 -9.67 -12.05
N MET A 127 16.94 -9.63 -13.10
CA MET A 127 16.99 -10.57 -14.22
C MET A 127 16.85 -9.81 -15.55
N ASP A 128 17.89 -9.83 -16.40
CA ASP A 128 17.86 -9.20 -17.72
C ASP A 128 17.10 -10.04 -18.77
N TRP A 129 17.12 -11.38 -18.61
CA TRP A 129 16.59 -12.33 -19.59
C TRP A 129 15.79 -13.45 -18.95
N ALA A 130 14.68 -13.85 -19.59
CA ALA A 130 13.87 -15.01 -19.23
C ALA A 130 13.71 -15.95 -20.45
N ASN A 131 13.56 -17.24 -20.18
CA ASN A 131 13.36 -18.27 -21.22
C ASN A 131 12.05 -19.05 -21.06
N LEU A 132 11.16 -18.58 -20.20
CA LEU A 132 9.83 -19.17 -19.98
C LEU A 132 8.74 -18.12 -20.18
N ASP A 133 7.80 -18.40 -21.04
CA ASP A 133 6.69 -17.51 -21.39
C ASP A 133 5.47 -17.61 -20.45
N SER A 134 5.46 -18.57 -19.56
CA SER A 134 4.26 -18.95 -18.79
C SER A 134 4.40 -18.73 -17.30
N ILE A 135 5.61 -18.52 -16.77
CA ILE A 135 5.88 -18.33 -15.35
C ILE A 135 6.80 -17.10 -15.17
N LEU A 136 6.43 -16.24 -14.25
CA LEU A 136 7.21 -15.08 -13.86
C LEU A 136 7.25 -14.98 -12.33
N THR A 137 8.44 -14.94 -11.75
CA THR A 137 8.62 -14.66 -10.31
C THR A 137 9.38 -13.36 -10.16
N PHE A 138 8.89 -12.48 -9.30
CA PHE A 138 9.49 -11.19 -9.01
C PHE A 138 9.38 -10.86 -7.52
N ASN A 139 10.15 -9.90 -7.06
CA ASN A 139 10.15 -9.49 -5.66
C ASN A 139 10.32 -7.97 -5.50
N TRP A 140 10.04 -7.47 -4.30
CA TRP A 140 10.20 -6.07 -3.93
C TRP A 140 10.60 -5.93 -2.47
N ASN A 141 11.20 -4.77 -2.12
CA ASN A 141 11.57 -4.43 -0.76
C ASN A 141 11.54 -2.92 -0.52
N ASN A 142 11.80 -2.52 0.73
CA ASN A 142 12.00 -1.13 1.17
C ASN A 142 10.80 -0.18 1.00
N PHE A 143 9.59 -0.67 0.77
CA PHE A 143 8.40 0.15 0.92
C PHE A 143 8.14 0.38 2.41
N SER A 144 7.77 1.59 2.79
CA SER A 144 7.49 1.91 4.19
C SER A 144 6.48 3.03 4.33
N ASP A 145 5.73 2.96 5.41
CA ASP A 145 4.91 4.03 5.95
C ASP A 145 5.10 4.08 7.46
N THR A 146 5.27 5.28 8.04
CA THR A 146 5.64 5.45 9.45
C THR A 146 4.51 5.98 10.33
N ILE A 147 3.40 6.41 9.74
CA ILE A 147 2.27 6.98 10.49
C ILE A 147 1.15 5.95 10.63
N SER A 148 0.45 5.62 9.55
CA SER A 148 -0.65 4.64 9.60
C SER A 148 -0.22 3.22 9.26
N GLY A 149 0.98 3.06 8.70
CA GLY A 149 1.57 1.80 8.30
C GLY A 149 0.99 1.24 7.00
N LEU A 150 1.73 0.33 6.37
CA LEU A 150 1.32 -0.31 5.13
C LEU A 150 0.11 -1.23 5.36
N SER A 151 -0.86 -1.16 4.45
CA SER A 151 -2.05 -2.00 4.41
C SER A 151 -1.89 -3.18 3.46
N TYR A 152 -1.50 -2.90 2.21
CA TYR A 152 -1.29 -3.91 1.16
C TYR A 152 -0.44 -3.32 0.03
N TYR A 153 -0.08 -4.19 -0.92
CA TYR A 153 0.57 -3.81 -2.17
C TYR A 153 -0.35 -4.04 -3.35
N GLU A 154 -0.07 -3.34 -4.43
CA GLU A 154 -0.58 -3.68 -5.76
C GLU A 154 0.59 -3.82 -6.72
N TYR A 155 0.50 -4.79 -7.61
CA TYR A 155 1.48 -5.03 -8.67
C TYR A 155 0.80 -5.15 -10.03
N ALA A 156 1.55 -4.85 -11.08
CA ALA A 156 1.13 -4.99 -12.47
C ALA A 156 2.32 -5.43 -13.34
N VAL A 157 2.03 -5.98 -14.52
CA VAL A 157 3.03 -6.32 -15.54
C VAL A 157 2.67 -5.63 -16.83
N GLY A 158 3.64 -4.95 -17.43
CA GLY A 158 3.44 -4.23 -18.69
C GLY A 158 4.62 -4.37 -19.64
N THR A 159 4.45 -3.88 -20.87
CA THR A 159 5.50 -3.75 -21.89
C THR A 159 6.11 -2.34 -21.91
N THR A 160 5.63 -1.48 -21.02
CA THR A 160 6.17 -0.14 -20.76
C THR A 160 6.43 0.02 -19.27
N SER A 161 7.45 0.80 -18.90
CA SER A 161 7.74 1.09 -17.50
C SER A 161 6.54 1.77 -16.83
N GLY A 162 6.05 1.21 -15.72
CA GLY A 162 4.83 1.67 -15.05
C GLY A 162 3.53 1.14 -15.66
N GLY A 163 3.59 0.39 -16.77
CA GLY A 163 2.46 -0.14 -17.51
C GLY A 163 1.78 -1.34 -16.84
N ALA A 164 0.59 -1.68 -17.36
CA ALA A 164 -0.23 -2.79 -16.87
C ALA A 164 -0.93 -3.52 -18.05
N GLU A 165 -0.30 -3.51 -19.24
CA GLU A 165 -0.90 -4.01 -20.46
C GLU A 165 -0.97 -5.54 -20.50
N THR A 166 -0.01 -6.20 -19.85
CA THR A 166 0.06 -7.68 -19.79
C THR A 166 -0.75 -8.23 -18.64
N MET A 167 -0.67 -7.57 -17.48
CA MET A 167 -1.44 -7.92 -16.29
C MET A 167 -1.88 -6.64 -15.57
N PRO A 168 -3.19 -6.45 -15.34
CA PRO A 168 -3.70 -5.28 -14.63
C PRO A 168 -3.28 -5.28 -13.15
N TRP A 169 -3.38 -4.12 -12.51
CA TRP A 169 -3.10 -3.96 -11.08
C TRP A 169 -3.86 -4.99 -10.24
N THR A 170 -3.11 -5.75 -9.47
CA THR A 170 -3.59 -6.86 -8.64
C THR A 170 -3.04 -6.70 -7.23
N SER A 171 -3.89 -6.93 -6.23
CA SER A 171 -3.51 -6.76 -4.83
C SER A 171 -2.67 -7.93 -4.31
N ALA A 172 -1.70 -7.61 -3.45
CA ALA A 172 -0.90 -8.55 -2.66
C ALA A 172 -0.94 -8.14 -1.18
N SER A 173 -0.74 -9.10 -0.28
CA SER A 173 -0.71 -8.84 1.15
C SER A 173 0.47 -7.95 1.54
N ARG A 174 0.31 -7.13 2.59
CA ARG A 174 1.42 -6.34 3.16
C ARG A 174 2.61 -7.17 3.66
N THR A 175 2.41 -8.46 3.86
CA THR A 175 3.45 -9.41 4.29
C THR A 175 4.16 -10.06 3.12
N ASP A 176 3.64 -9.89 1.91
CA ASP A 176 4.26 -10.44 0.71
C ASP A 176 5.39 -9.52 0.25
N SER A 177 6.47 -10.14 -0.18
CA SER A 177 7.60 -9.47 -0.81
C SER A 177 8.02 -10.18 -2.11
N THR A 178 7.29 -11.24 -2.48
CA THR A 178 7.55 -12.06 -3.67
C THR A 178 6.21 -12.57 -4.21
N VAL A 179 6.09 -12.59 -5.53
CA VAL A 179 4.94 -13.15 -6.25
C VAL A 179 5.44 -14.05 -7.37
N THR A 180 4.79 -15.20 -7.54
CA THR A 180 4.96 -16.06 -8.71
C THR A 180 3.64 -16.10 -9.49
N LEU A 181 3.68 -15.64 -10.72
CA LEU A 181 2.58 -15.68 -11.68
C LEU A 181 2.72 -16.92 -12.55
N GLY A 182 1.61 -17.57 -12.84
CA GLY A 182 1.53 -18.69 -13.77
C GLY A 182 0.54 -18.42 -14.89
N ASN A 183 0.56 -19.25 -15.93
CA ASN A 183 -0.33 -19.16 -17.08
C ASN A 183 -0.25 -17.82 -17.83
N LEU A 184 0.90 -17.17 -17.80
CA LEU A 184 1.19 -16.03 -18.65
C LEU A 184 1.34 -16.50 -20.10
N ALA A 185 1.18 -15.59 -21.04
CA ALA A 185 1.43 -15.81 -22.47
C ALA A 185 2.34 -14.67 -22.94
N LEU A 186 3.57 -14.67 -22.45
CA LEU A 186 4.56 -13.66 -22.81
C LEU A 186 5.04 -13.92 -24.23
N VAL A 187 5.40 -12.84 -24.93
CA VAL A 187 5.80 -12.88 -26.35
C VAL A 187 7.32 -12.82 -26.42
N ASN A 188 7.91 -13.75 -27.19
CA ASN A 188 9.34 -13.80 -27.44
C ASN A 188 9.89 -12.46 -27.99
N THR A 189 11.09 -12.09 -27.58
CA THR A 189 11.79 -10.82 -27.93
C THR A 189 11.09 -9.53 -27.42
N THR A 190 10.21 -9.67 -26.42
CA THR A 190 9.52 -8.52 -25.81
C THR A 190 10.08 -8.26 -24.42
N THR A 191 10.33 -6.98 -24.11
CA THR A 191 10.72 -6.55 -22.77
C THR A 191 9.49 -6.30 -21.91
N TYR A 192 9.51 -6.81 -20.69
CA TYR A 192 8.46 -6.67 -19.68
C TYR A 192 8.99 -5.95 -18.45
N TYR A 193 8.12 -5.20 -17.80
CA TYR A 193 8.39 -4.44 -16.59
C TYR A 193 7.42 -4.84 -15.50
N ILE A 194 7.92 -4.97 -14.28
CA ILE A 194 7.12 -5.20 -13.09
C ILE A 194 6.93 -3.87 -12.38
N SER A 195 5.70 -3.51 -12.10
CA SER A 195 5.33 -2.30 -11.38
C SER A 195 4.70 -2.64 -10.05
N VAL A 196 5.12 -1.99 -8.97
CA VAL A 196 4.58 -2.19 -7.61
C VAL A 196 4.32 -0.83 -6.97
N ARG A 197 3.22 -0.72 -6.23
CA ARG A 197 2.91 0.40 -5.36
C ARG A 197 2.37 -0.08 -4.02
N ALA A 198 2.61 0.67 -2.97
CA ALA A 198 2.11 0.39 -1.63
C ALA A 198 0.91 1.28 -1.31
N ILE A 199 -0.01 0.73 -0.55
CA ILE A 199 -1.18 1.42 -0.01
C ILE A 199 -1.13 1.32 1.51
N ASP A 200 -1.32 2.45 2.21
CA ASP A 200 -1.34 2.52 3.66
C ASP A 200 -2.72 2.20 4.27
N SER A 201 -2.84 2.34 5.60
CA SER A 201 -4.06 2.01 6.32
C SER A 201 -5.18 3.06 6.17
N VAL A 202 -4.89 4.22 5.62
CA VAL A 202 -5.86 5.29 5.32
C VAL A 202 -6.05 5.53 3.82
N ALA A 203 -5.52 4.62 2.99
CA ALA A 203 -5.65 4.59 1.53
C ALA A 203 -4.83 5.63 0.77
N ASN A 204 -3.77 6.21 1.36
CA ASN A 204 -2.78 6.93 0.56
C ASN A 204 -1.96 5.92 -0.26
N VAL A 205 -1.53 6.31 -1.46
CA VAL A 205 -0.85 5.44 -2.42
C VAL A 205 0.54 5.97 -2.71
N SER A 206 1.55 5.11 -2.64
CA SER A 206 2.93 5.47 -3.00
C SER A 206 3.07 5.81 -4.49
N SER A 207 4.18 6.45 -4.85
CA SER A 207 4.63 6.42 -6.24
C SER A 207 4.89 4.98 -6.70
N VAL A 208 4.70 4.72 -8.01
CA VAL A 208 4.98 3.42 -8.60
C VAL A 208 6.49 3.19 -8.65
N ALA A 209 6.95 2.07 -8.09
CA ALA A 209 8.28 1.54 -8.33
C ALA A 209 8.20 0.51 -9.46
N THR A 210 9.19 0.53 -10.36
CA THR A 210 9.22 -0.35 -11.52
C THR A 210 10.60 -0.99 -11.64
N SER A 211 10.65 -2.29 -12.02
CA SER A 211 11.91 -2.96 -12.37
C SER A 211 12.52 -2.31 -13.62
N ASP A 212 13.78 -2.53 -13.89
CA ASP A 212 14.44 -2.06 -15.13
C ASP A 212 14.07 -2.89 -16.36
N GLY A 213 13.44 -4.07 -16.14
CA GLY A 213 12.79 -4.88 -17.15
C GLY A 213 13.64 -6.04 -17.65
N PHE A 214 12.97 -7.17 -17.91
CA PHE A 214 13.58 -8.35 -18.52
C PHE A 214 13.06 -8.56 -19.94
N THR A 215 13.87 -9.15 -20.80
CA THR A 215 13.48 -9.54 -22.17
C THR A 215 13.27 -11.04 -22.23
N LEU A 216 12.14 -11.49 -22.82
CA LEU A 216 11.91 -12.89 -23.07
C LEU A 216 12.71 -13.34 -24.28
N ASP A 217 13.57 -14.33 -24.09
CA ASP A 217 14.34 -14.99 -25.12
C ASP A 217 14.09 -16.50 -25.08
N MET A 218 13.33 -17.01 -26.03
CA MET A 218 13.03 -18.44 -26.21
C MET A 218 13.81 -19.06 -27.34
N ASP A 219 14.64 -18.30 -28.01
CA ASP A 219 15.45 -18.77 -29.11
C ASP A 219 16.65 -19.55 -28.57
N VAL A 220 17.04 -20.58 -29.28
CA VAL A 220 18.18 -21.39 -28.93
C VAL A 220 19.39 -20.94 -29.76
N PRO A 221 20.60 -20.85 -29.17
CA PRO A 221 21.80 -20.54 -29.93
C PRO A 221 22.07 -21.64 -30.95
N SER A 222 22.57 -21.23 -32.11
CA SER A 222 22.89 -22.12 -33.21
C SER A 222 24.41 -22.19 -33.40
N ILE A 223 24.92 -23.41 -33.59
CA ILE A 223 26.31 -23.65 -33.99
C ILE A 223 26.32 -23.97 -35.47
N TYR A 224 27.02 -23.16 -36.25
CA TYR A 224 27.11 -23.32 -37.71
C TYR A 224 28.17 -24.33 -38.10
N TYR A 225 29.31 -24.34 -37.41
CA TYR A 225 30.35 -25.32 -37.61
C TYR A 225 31.26 -25.48 -36.40
N VAL A 226 31.87 -26.63 -36.35
CA VAL A 226 33.00 -26.93 -35.46
C VAL A 226 34.10 -27.52 -36.33
N ASN A 227 35.27 -26.91 -36.33
CA ASN A 227 36.43 -27.39 -37.07
C ASN A 227 37.51 -27.86 -36.10
N GLU A 228 38.16 -28.94 -36.42
CA GLU A 228 39.42 -29.31 -35.79
C GLU A 228 40.56 -28.45 -36.34
N GLY A 229 41.31 -27.77 -35.46
CA GLY A 229 42.36 -26.84 -35.84
C GLY A 229 41.98 -25.36 -35.77
N SER A 230 42.47 -24.51 -36.67
CA SER A 230 42.21 -23.08 -36.70
C SER A 230 40.92 -22.74 -37.43
N ILE A 231 40.41 -21.49 -37.25
CA ILE A 231 39.12 -20.98 -37.77
C ILE A 231 38.95 -21.20 -39.30
N SER A 232 40.04 -21.36 -40.05
CA SER A 232 40.00 -21.46 -41.52
C SER A 232 40.31 -22.83 -42.08
N THR A 233 40.67 -23.80 -41.27
CA THR A 233 41.07 -25.14 -41.76
C THR A 233 40.59 -26.23 -40.80
N ASP A 234 39.82 -27.14 -41.37
CA ASP A 234 39.52 -28.42 -40.75
C ASP A 234 40.67 -29.38 -40.94
N LEU A 235 41.15 -30.02 -39.89
CA LEU A 235 42.36 -30.88 -39.92
C LEU A 235 41.96 -32.33 -39.73
N ASP A 236 42.07 -33.12 -40.80
CA ASP A 236 41.83 -34.58 -40.71
C ASP A 236 42.99 -35.35 -39.99
N ILE A 237 44.16 -34.76 -39.90
CA ILE A 237 45.36 -35.39 -39.31
C ILE A 237 46.17 -34.32 -38.55
N GLN A 238 46.51 -34.65 -37.30
CA GLN A 238 47.41 -33.84 -36.47
C GLN A 238 48.75 -34.55 -36.22
N ASN A 239 49.83 -33.81 -36.31
CA ASN A 239 51.18 -34.36 -36.13
C ASN A 239 51.82 -34.06 -34.77
N VAL A 240 51.05 -33.55 -33.81
CA VAL A 240 51.46 -33.31 -32.43
C VAL A 240 50.55 -34.06 -31.49
N ASP A 241 51.10 -34.74 -30.51
CA ASP A 241 50.37 -35.59 -29.59
C ASP A 241 49.99 -34.92 -28.24
N SER A 242 50.44 -33.69 -28.04
CA SER A 242 50.29 -32.96 -26.79
C SER A 242 49.35 -31.77 -26.84
N VAL A 243 48.84 -31.39 -28.02
CA VAL A 243 47.97 -30.24 -28.20
C VAL A 243 46.84 -30.60 -29.17
N LEU A 244 45.61 -30.43 -28.74
CA LEU A 244 44.41 -30.50 -29.59
C LEU A 244 43.81 -29.10 -29.64
N SER A 245 43.53 -28.59 -30.81
CA SER A 245 42.82 -27.30 -30.99
C SER A 245 41.56 -27.50 -31.78
N SER A 246 40.55 -26.74 -31.43
CA SER A 246 39.27 -26.67 -32.19
C SER A 246 38.82 -25.24 -32.31
N SER A 247 38.06 -24.96 -33.33
CA SER A 247 37.38 -23.67 -33.58
C SER A 247 35.96 -23.87 -33.97
N TRP A 248 35.09 -22.98 -33.53
CA TRP A 248 33.67 -23.06 -33.84
C TRP A 248 33.12 -21.66 -34.12
N LEU A 249 32.03 -21.59 -34.83
CA LEU A 249 31.21 -20.40 -35.00
C LEU A 249 29.77 -20.73 -34.63
N GLY A 250 29.25 -19.99 -33.68
CA GLY A 250 27.86 -20.02 -33.32
C GLY A 250 27.27 -18.62 -33.29
N THR A 251 25.99 -18.51 -33.24
CA THR A 251 25.24 -17.27 -33.04
C THR A 251 23.97 -17.53 -32.27
N ASP A 252 23.52 -16.49 -31.58
CA ASP A 252 22.17 -16.37 -31.05
C ASP A 252 21.40 -15.34 -31.88
N ILE A 253 20.09 -15.50 -31.98
CA ILE A 253 19.25 -14.58 -32.77
C ILE A 253 19.12 -13.27 -32.02
N ILE A 254 19.41 -12.17 -32.68
CA ILE A 254 19.35 -10.84 -32.08
C ILE A 254 17.90 -10.34 -32.03
N PRO A 255 17.45 -9.82 -30.86
CA PRO A 255 18.20 -9.49 -29.65
C PRO A 255 18.15 -10.61 -28.59
N GLY A 256 18.90 -11.68 -28.80
CA GLY A 256 18.97 -12.78 -27.86
C GLY A 256 19.90 -12.52 -26.66
N SER A 257 19.93 -13.48 -25.71
CA SER A 257 20.77 -13.44 -24.51
C SER A 257 22.28 -13.55 -24.79
N GLY A 258 22.64 -13.85 -26.05
CA GLY A 258 24.02 -14.10 -26.47
C GLY A 258 24.52 -15.53 -26.20
N ILE A 259 25.73 -15.87 -26.67
CA ILE A 259 26.41 -17.14 -26.44
C ILE A 259 27.75 -16.94 -25.72
#